data_9cbb00dfdb98b5cb6cd80df6aa44ba7d
#
_entry.id   9cbb00dfdb98b5cb6cd80df6aa44ba7d
#
_cell.length_a   1.000
_cell.length_b   1.000
_cell.length_c   1.000
_cell.angle_alpha   90.00
_cell.angle_beta   90.00
_cell.angle_gamma   90.00
#
_symmetry.space_group_name_H-M   'P 1'
#
loop_
_entity.id
_entity.type
_entity.pdbx_description
1 polymer ?
#
loop_
_entity_poly.entity_id
_entity_poly.type
_entity_poly.pdbx_seq_one_letter_code
_entity_poly.pdbx_strand_id
1 'polypeptide(L)'
;MTSRISRSAALFLALVAASPALAAPPKVITTTEDLASLAREVGGDKITVESMAKGYQDPHFVEPKPSFIMKLHNADLLIVIGRELEIGWLPPLLTQSRNAKIQPGSPGYLDASTGVRILEIPTGQITRAMGDVHPSGNPHYWLDPDNGRVIAKSIAGALARIAPADRAYFEQRHADFDRRLAEAQKRWMTAMAPYKATKVVTYHRSWPNFTERFGLDVIGYVEPKPGIPPSPSHTIELIAEMKRQQVKVILVEPYFDLKTPDSIARAVGGKVLVLSPSVGGVKEAPDYIALFDYNINLLTSTFKQVLGR
;
A
#
# COMPACT_ATOMS: atom_id res chain seq x y z
N MET A 1 77.66 -51.30 -12.26
CA MET A 1 77.30 -49.84 -12.27
C MET A 1 75.84 -49.74 -12.72
N THR A 2 74.92 -49.67 -11.77
CA THR A 2 73.47 -49.62 -12.04
C THR A 2 72.93 -48.26 -11.64
N SER A 3 72.55 -47.46 -12.62
CA SER A 3 71.94 -46.11 -12.45
C SER A 3 70.46 -46.23 -12.05
N ARG A 4 70.13 -45.69 -10.87
CA ARG A 4 68.72 -45.51 -10.40
C ARG A 4 68.18 -44.20 -10.93
N ILE A 5 67.24 -44.26 -11.82
CA ILE A 5 66.42 -43.09 -12.25
C ILE A 5 65.30 -42.86 -11.25
N SER A 6 65.38 -41.77 -10.48
CA SER A 6 64.31 -41.33 -9.58
C SER A 6 63.25 -40.59 -10.39
N ARG A 7 62.02 -41.09 -10.41
CA ARG A 7 60.86 -40.42 -11.03
C ARG A 7 60.12 -39.66 -9.92
N SER A 8 60.30 -38.34 -9.88
CA SER A 8 59.47 -37.43 -9.06
C SER A 8 58.15 -37.20 -9.76
N ALA A 9 57.09 -37.74 -9.19
CA ALA A 9 55.70 -37.47 -9.64
C ALA A 9 55.25 -36.16 -8.98
N ALA A 10 55.13 -35.09 -9.78
CA ALA A 10 54.50 -33.83 -9.34
C ALA A 10 52.97 -33.99 -9.35
N LEU A 11 52.36 -33.98 -8.17
CA LEU A 11 50.92 -34.00 -7.98
C LEU A 11 50.34 -32.59 -8.21
N PHE A 12 49.74 -32.33 -9.36
CA PHE A 12 49.02 -31.10 -9.64
C PHE A 12 47.66 -31.16 -8.94
N LEU A 13 47.50 -30.45 -7.82
CA LEU A 13 46.24 -30.25 -7.14
C LEU A 13 45.45 -29.19 -7.91
N ALA A 14 44.53 -29.58 -8.78
CA ALA A 14 43.61 -28.69 -9.46
C ALA A 14 42.58 -28.14 -8.44
N LEU A 15 42.72 -26.90 -8.01
CA LEU A 15 41.75 -26.17 -7.22
C LEU A 15 40.55 -25.87 -8.14
N VAL A 16 39.51 -26.68 -8.08
CA VAL A 16 38.22 -26.38 -8.72
C VAL A 16 37.57 -25.25 -7.90
N ALA A 17 37.71 -24.03 -8.40
CA ALA A 17 36.95 -22.90 -7.89
C ALA A 17 35.46 -23.16 -8.17
N ALA A 18 34.71 -23.61 -7.17
CA ALA A 18 33.26 -23.68 -7.24
C ALA A 18 32.72 -22.24 -7.38
N SER A 19 32.32 -21.88 -8.59
CA SER A 19 31.57 -20.64 -8.79
C SER A 19 30.32 -20.72 -7.91
N PRO A 20 30.05 -19.70 -7.06
CA PRO A 20 28.79 -19.69 -6.31
C PRO A 20 27.64 -19.70 -7.32
N ALA A 21 26.82 -20.75 -7.28
CA ALA A 21 25.58 -20.78 -8.04
C ALA A 21 24.76 -19.56 -7.57
N LEU A 22 24.48 -18.61 -8.47
CA LEU A 22 23.57 -17.52 -8.16
C LEU A 22 22.22 -18.16 -7.77
N ALA A 23 21.88 -18.04 -6.49
CA ALA A 23 20.55 -18.44 -6.05
C ALA A 23 19.49 -17.60 -6.77
N ALA A 24 18.38 -18.23 -7.15
CA ALA A 24 17.28 -17.50 -7.78
C ALA A 24 16.81 -16.37 -6.85
N PRO A 25 16.46 -15.19 -7.39
CA PRO A 25 15.96 -14.09 -6.58
C PRO A 25 14.76 -14.49 -5.72
N PRO A 26 14.71 -14.09 -4.44
CA PRO A 26 13.55 -14.33 -3.57
C PRO A 26 12.24 -13.87 -4.20
N LYS A 27 11.21 -14.71 -4.06
CA LYS A 27 9.85 -14.42 -4.54
C LYS A 27 9.05 -13.71 -3.46
N VAL A 28 8.73 -12.46 -3.70
CA VAL A 28 7.94 -11.62 -2.80
C VAL A 28 6.51 -11.53 -3.33
N ILE A 29 5.56 -11.91 -2.50
CA ILE A 29 4.13 -11.72 -2.76
C ILE A 29 3.62 -10.64 -1.82
N THR A 30 2.82 -9.72 -2.34
CA THR A 30 2.19 -8.65 -1.57
C THR A 30 0.68 -8.70 -1.72
N THR A 31 -0.04 -8.21 -0.74
CA THR A 31 -1.51 -8.15 -0.82
C THR A 31 -1.99 -6.99 -1.67
N THR A 32 -1.25 -5.87 -1.72
CA THR A 32 -1.58 -4.67 -2.52
C THR A 32 -0.43 -4.23 -3.43
N GLU A 33 -0.75 -3.47 -4.49
CA GLU A 33 0.27 -2.89 -5.39
C GLU A 33 1.11 -1.81 -4.68
N ASP A 34 0.61 -1.18 -3.63
CA ASP A 34 1.37 -0.22 -2.82
C ASP A 34 2.55 -0.89 -2.15
N LEU A 35 2.30 -2.03 -1.50
CA LEU A 35 3.36 -2.86 -0.91
C LEU A 35 4.30 -3.42 -1.97
N ALA A 36 3.76 -3.80 -3.14
CA ALA A 36 4.58 -4.26 -4.26
C ALA A 36 5.50 -3.16 -4.79
N SER A 37 4.99 -1.94 -4.92
CA SER A 37 5.78 -0.78 -5.33
C SER A 37 6.92 -0.50 -4.35
N LEU A 38 6.62 -0.46 -3.04
CA LEU A 38 7.63 -0.27 -2.00
C LEU A 38 8.66 -1.42 -1.97
N ALA A 39 8.21 -2.66 -2.20
CA ALA A 39 9.11 -3.81 -2.27
C ALA A 39 10.04 -3.74 -3.50
N ARG A 40 9.55 -3.28 -4.67
CA ARG A 40 10.38 -3.05 -5.87
C ARG A 40 11.39 -1.93 -5.66
N GLU A 41 11.00 -0.85 -4.96
CA GLU A 41 11.92 0.24 -4.61
C GLU A 41 13.10 -0.25 -3.78
N VAL A 42 12.84 -1.05 -2.77
CA VAL A 42 13.87 -1.55 -1.84
C VAL A 42 14.63 -2.76 -2.40
N GLY A 43 13.92 -3.70 -3.02
CA GLY A 43 14.50 -4.97 -3.46
C GLY A 43 15.19 -4.91 -4.81
N GLY A 44 14.78 -3.98 -5.70
CA GLY A 44 15.36 -3.81 -7.04
C GLY A 44 15.36 -5.11 -7.86
N ASP A 45 16.49 -5.40 -8.49
CA ASP A 45 16.73 -6.59 -9.31
C ASP A 45 17.07 -7.86 -8.50
N LYS A 46 17.22 -7.73 -7.18
CA LYS A 46 17.55 -8.84 -6.27
C LYS A 46 16.32 -9.63 -5.81
N ILE A 47 15.12 -9.23 -6.22
CA ILE A 47 13.87 -9.93 -5.89
C ILE A 47 12.93 -9.98 -7.08
N THR A 48 11.95 -10.89 -7.04
CA THR A 48 10.77 -10.81 -7.90
C THR A 48 9.56 -10.46 -7.06
N VAL A 49 8.70 -9.55 -7.55
CA VAL A 49 7.54 -9.06 -6.78
C VAL A 49 6.25 -9.23 -7.57
N GLU A 50 5.24 -9.82 -6.95
CA GLU A 50 3.88 -9.89 -7.49
C GLU A 50 2.86 -9.46 -6.45
N SER A 51 1.87 -8.64 -6.86
CA SER A 51 0.72 -8.28 -6.02
C SER A 51 -0.47 -9.19 -6.28
N MET A 52 -1.27 -9.44 -5.24
CA MET A 52 -2.53 -10.19 -5.33
C MET A 52 -3.67 -9.27 -5.77
N ALA A 53 -3.94 -8.19 -5.05
CA ALA A 53 -4.88 -7.17 -5.47
C ALA A 53 -4.27 -6.24 -6.52
N LYS A 54 -5.09 -5.75 -7.45
CA LYS A 54 -4.72 -4.72 -8.42
C LYS A 54 -5.12 -3.35 -7.89
N GLY A 55 -4.38 -2.30 -8.27
CA GLY A 55 -4.60 -0.96 -7.75
C GLY A 55 -5.98 -0.35 -8.01
N TYR A 56 -6.71 -0.86 -9.02
CA TYR A 56 -8.08 -0.48 -9.34
C TYR A 56 -9.15 -1.32 -8.61
N GLN A 57 -8.75 -2.29 -7.78
CA GLN A 57 -9.65 -3.15 -7.01
C GLN A 57 -9.73 -2.68 -5.56
N ASP A 58 -10.91 -2.88 -4.95
CA ASP A 58 -11.05 -2.72 -3.52
C ASP A 58 -10.28 -3.83 -2.79
N PRO A 59 -9.27 -3.50 -1.97
CA PRO A 59 -8.45 -4.51 -1.31
C PRO A 59 -9.18 -5.27 -0.18
N HIS A 60 -10.36 -4.80 0.27
CA HIS A 60 -11.20 -5.55 1.22
C HIS A 60 -11.86 -6.76 0.55
N PHE A 61 -12.14 -6.67 -0.75
CA PHE A 61 -12.95 -7.64 -1.50
C PHE A 61 -12.19 -8.19 -2.71
N VAL A 62 -11.10 -8.93 -2.46
CA VAL A 62 -10.34 -9.59 -3.51
C VAL A 62 -10.89 -11.00 -3.74
N GLU A 63 -11.30 -11.30 -4.97
CA GLU A 63 -11.79 -12.63 -5.34
C GLU A 63 -10.66 -13.68 -5.21
N PRO A 64 -10.81 -14.70 -4.34
CA PRO A 64 -9.84 -15.77 -4.20
C PRO A 64 -9.70 -16.60 -5.49
N LYS A 65 -8.45 -16.75 -5.97
CA LYS A 65 -8.16 -17.51 -7.20
C LYS A 65 -7.18 -18.66 -6.90
N PRO A 66 -7.33 -19.84 -7.56
CA PRO A 66 -6.37 -20.93 -7.39
C PRO A 66 -4.93 -20.52 -7.68
N SER A 67 -4.72 -19.58 -8.63
CA SER A 67 -3.39 -19.03 -8.93
C SER A 67 -2.74 -18.32 -7.73
N PHE A 68 -3.53 -17.75 -6.82
CA PHE A 68 -3.01 -17.12 -5.61
C PHE A 68 -2.43 -18.15 -4.63
N ILE A 69 -3.06 -19.33 -4.52
CA ILE A 69 -2.53 -20.44 -3.71
C ILE A 69 -1.15 -20.85 -4.24
N MET A 70 -1.00 -20.96 -5.57
CA MET A 70 0.29 -21.32 -6.20
C MET A 70 1.35 -20.23 -5.99
N LYS A 71 0.98 -18.94 -6.05
CA LYS A 71 1.90 -17.84 -5.73
C LYS A 71 2.37 -17.90 -4.30
N LEU A 72 1.45 -18.04 -3.35
CA LEU A 72 1.76 -18.18 -1.93
C LEU A 72 2.58 -19.44 -1.61
N HIS A 73 2.30 -20.56 -2.27
CA HIS A 73 3.08 -21.80 -2.13
C HIS A 73 4.56 -21.59 -2.45
N ASN A 74 4.87 -20.81 -3.48
CA ASN A 74 6.23 -20.58 -3.96
C ASN A 74 6.87 -19.29 -3.39
N ALA A 75 6.20 -18.57 -2.51
CA ALA A 75 6.70 -17.33 -1.94
C ALA A 75 7.80 -17.56 -0.90
N ASP A 76 8.80 -16.70 -0.90
CA ASP A 76 9.83 -16.62 0.13
C ASP A 76 9.50 -15.51 1.15
N LEU A 77 8.74 -14.50 0.73
CA LEU A 77 8.22 -13.42 1.59
C LEU A 77 6.78 -13.09 1.19
N LEU A 78 5.89 -13.01 2.17
CA LEU A 78 4.55 -12.45 2.05
C LEU A 78 4.51 -11.14 2.84
N ILE A 79 4.06 -10.06 2.20
CA ILE A 79 3.87 -8.75 2.83
C ILE A 79 2.38 -8.41 2.78
N VAL A 80 1.79 -8.18 3.96
CA VAL A 80 0.36 -7.87 4.12
C VAL A 80 0.18 -6.46 4.68
N ILE A 81 -0.95 -5.84 4.37
CA ILE A 81 -1.36 -4.59 5.03
C ILE A 81 -1.66 -4.87 6.51
N GLY A 82 -2.33 -5.98 6.80
CA GLY A 82 -2.77 -6.28 8.15
C GLY A 82 -3.99 -5.44 8.57
N ARG A 83 -4.20 -5.31 9.90
CA ARG A 83 -5.32 -4.56 10.45
C ARG A 83 -6.67 -5.02 9.90
N GLU A 84 -6.82 -6.33 9.74
CA GLU A 84 -8.00 -7.00 9.22
C GLU A 84 -8.41 -6.63 7.78
N LEU A 85 -7.59 -5.88 7.01
CA LEU A 85 -7.92 -5.52 5.63
C LEU A 85 -8.19 -6.75 4.77
N GLU A 86 -7.33 -7.77 4.90
CA GLU A 86 -7.38 -8.99 4.08
C GLU A 86 -8.19 -10.12 4.73
N ILE A 87 -8.88 -9.86 5.85
CA ILE A 87 -9.52 -10.91 6.66
C ILE A 87 -10.56 -11.74 5.88
N GLY A 88 -11.23 -11.12 4.90
CA GLY A 88 -12.25 -11.76 4.10
C GLY A 88 -11.75 -12.76 3.06
N TRP A 89 -10.46 -12.72 2.69
CA TRP A 89 -9.97 -13.49 1.55
C TRP A 89 -8.60 -14.14 1.72
N LEU A 90 -7.65 -13.54 2.45
CA LEU A 90 -6.28 -14.06 2.55
C LEU A 90 -6.13 -15.31 3.43
N PRO A 91 -6.76 -15.42 4.64
CA PRO A 91 -6.51 -16.53 5.55
C PRO A 91 -6.73 -17.91 4.93
N PRO A 92 -7.82 -18.20 4.20
CA PRO A 92 -8.02 -19.52 3.58
C PRO A 92 -6.99 -19.80 2.48
N LEU A 93 -6.56 -18.81 1.71
CA LEU A 93 -5.51 -18.95 0.68
C LEU A 93 -4.16 -19.27 1.31
N LEU A 94 -3.82 -18.60 2.40
CA LEU A 94 -2.58 -18.80 3.14
C LEU A 94 -2.52 -20.21 3.74
N THR A 95 -3.60 -20.69 4.34
CA THR A 95 -3.71 -22.05 4.84
C THR A 95 -3.54 -23.09 3.72
N GLN A 96 -4.23 -22.90 2.59
CA GLN A 96 -4.17 -23.82 1.45
C GLN A 96 -2.82 -23.80 0.71
N SER A 97 -2.03 -22.73 0.85
CA SER A 97 -0.70 -22.62 0.25
C SER A 97 0.28 -23.66 0.83
N ARG A 98 0.06 -24.13 2.05
CA ARG A 98 0.92 -25.07 2.82
C ARG A 98 2.39 -24.63 2.86
N ASN A 99 2.65 -23.34 2.77
CA ASN A 99 3.98 -22.76 2.82
C ASN A 99 4.29 -22.26 4.24
N ALA A 100 5.09 -23.04 4.99
CA ALA A 100 5.46 -22.71 6.36
C ALA A 100 6.33 -21.46 6.47
N LYS A 101 7.04 -21.07 5.39
CA LYS A 101 7.93 -19.89 5.39
C LYS A 101 7.19 -18.57 5.58
N ILE A 102 5.92 -18.49 5.13
CA ILE A 102 5.14 -17.26 5.05
C ILE A 102 3.91 -17.26 5.98
N GLN A 103 3.88 -18.13 6.99
CA GLN A 103 2.82 -18.11 7.99
C GLN A 103 3.06 -16.96 9.00
N PRO A 104 2.01 -16.42 9.62
CA PRO A 104 2.16 -15.40 10.67
C PRO A 104 3.18 -15.82 11.73
N GLY A 105 4.14 -14.94 12.02
CA GLY A 105 5.25 -15.21 12.95
C GLY A 105 6.49 -15.85 12.34
N SER A 106 6.44 -16.29 11.06
CA SER A 106 7.63 -16.81 10.37
C SER A 106 8.50 -15.67 9.82
N PRO A 107 9.81 -15.91 9.57
CA PRO A 107 10.71 -14.89 8.99
C PRO A 107 10.28 -14.35 7.64
N GLY A 108 9.56 -15.13 6.84
CA GLY A 108 9.02 -14.75 5.54
C GLY A 108 7.61 -14.16 5.59
N TYR A 109 7.12 -13.76 6.75
CA TYR A 109 5.86 -13.02 6.91
C TYR A 109 6.14 -11.61 7.43
N LEU A 110 5.62 -10.60 6.75
CA LEU A 110 5.72 -9.21 7.16
C LEU A 110 4.32 -8.58 7.22
N ASP A 111 3.87 -8.23 8.43
CA ASP A 111 2.75 -7.32 8.65
C ASP A 111 3.29 -5.88 8.56
N ALA A 112 2.94 -5.19 7.47
CA ALA A 112 3.43 -3.85 7.17
C ALA A 112 2.86 -2.78 8.12
N SER A 113 1.83 -3.10 8.91
CA SER A 113 1.28 -2.19 9.93
C SER A 113 2.19 -2.04 11.15
N THR A 114 3.24 -2.87 11.26
CA THR A 114 4.16 -2.82 12.40
C THR A 114 4.96 -1.52 12.41
N GLY A 115 4.80 -0.73 13.47
CA GLY A 115 5.54 0.52 13.68
C GLY A 115 4.97 1.74 12.93
N VAL A 116 3.91 1.60 12.14
CA VAL A 116 3.23 2.72 11.50
C VAL A 116 2.26 3.42 12.46
N ARG A 117 1.95 4.67 12.17
CA ARG A 117 0.93 5.41 12.90
C ARG A 117 -0.46 5.00 12.41
N ILE A 118 -1.24 4.41 13.30
CA ILE A 118 -2.63 3.99 13.05
C ILE A 118 -3.60 5.03 13.56
N LEU A 119 -4.59 5.36 12.75
CA LEU A 119 -5.70 6.26 13.09
C LEU A 119 -7.00 5.47 13.31
N GLU A 120 -8.00 6.14 13.83
CA GLU A 120 -9.36 5.62 14.00
C GLU A 120 -9.42 4.26 14.73
N ILE A 121 -8.59 4.07 15.77
CA ILE A 121 -8.70 2.90 16.65
C ILE A 121 -9.98 3.04 17.48
N PRO A 122 -10.95 2.10 17.33
CA PRO A 122 -12.20 2.19 18.06
C PRO A 122 -11.98 2.08 19.57
N THR A 123 -12.66 2.93 20.35
CA THR A 123 -12.58 2.94 21.82
C THR A 123 -13.71 2.17 22.51
N GLY A 124 -14.72 1.74 21.74
CA GLY A 124 -15.91 1.04 22.23
C GLY A 124 -16.06 -0.36 21.64
N GLN A 125 -17.11 -1.06 22.06
CA GLN A 125 -17.45 -2.38 21.54
C GLN A 125 -17.89 -2.27 20.08
N ILE A 126 -17.22 -3.02 19.19
CA ILE A 126 -17.58 -3.10 17.78
C ILE A 126 -18.71 -4.10 17.61
N THR A 127 -19.72 -3.70 16.86
CA THR A 127 -20.87 -4.55 16.50
C THR A 127 -21.03 -4.63 14.98
N ARG A 128 -21.68 -5.68 14.49
CA ARG A 128 -21.98 -5.83 13.04
C ARG A 128 -22.78 -4.64 12.46
N ALA A 129 -23.54 -3.95 13.29
CA ALA A 129 -24.31 -2.76 12.87
C ALA A 129 -23.42 -1.55 12.54
N MET A 130 -22.11 -1.61 12.80
CA MET A 130 -21.15 -0.55 12.49
C MET A 130 -20.54 -0.69 11.09
N GLY A 131 -20.86 -1.75 10.34
CA GLY A 131 -20.27 -2.05 9.04
C GLY A 131 -18.86 -2.65 9.17
N ASP A 132 -18.03 -2.48 8.14
CA ASP A 132 -16.65 -3.01 8.06
C ASP A 132 -15.67 -2.16 8.89
N VAL A 133 -15.98 -1.93 10.17
CA VAL A 133 -15.08 -1.26 11.09
C VAL A 133 -13.97 -2.20 11.53
N HIS A 134 -12.73 -1.79 11.33
CA HIS A 134 -11.55 -2.57 11.70
C HIS A 134 -11.21 -2.41 13.18
N PRO A 135 -11.23 -3.49 13.98
CA PRO A 135 -10.97 -3.45 15.42
C PRO A 135 -9.61 -2.87 15.80
N SER A 136 -8.61 -3.09 14.98
CA SER A 136 -7.24 -2.64 15.22
C SER A 136 -6.94 -1.24 14.64
N GLY A 137 -7.97 -0.52 14.17
CA GLY A 137 -7.85 0.81 13.56
C GLY A 137 -7.82 0.80 12.04
N ASN A 138 -7.85 1.98 11.44
CA ASN A 138 -7.99 2.15 10.00
C ASN A 138 -6.80 1.53 9.24
N PRO A 139 -7.04 0.61 8.29
CA PRO A 139 -5.99 -0.11 7.59
C PRO A 139 -5.36 0.68 6.44
N HIS A 140 -5.91 1.82 6.02
CA HIS A 140 -5.45 2.59 4.85
C HIS A 140 -4.25 3.51 5.20
N TYR A 141 -3.41 3.09 6.13
CA TYR A 141 -2.29 3.87 6.67
C TYR A 141 -1.19 4.14 5.64
N TRP A 142 -1.10 3.35 4.55
CA TRP A 142 -0.11 3.59 3.48
C TRP A 142 -0.34 4.91 2.74
N LEU A 143 -1.52 5.53 2.89
CA LEU A 143 -1.84 6.84 2.31
C LEU A 143 -1.25 8.03 3.10
N ASP A 144 -0.41 7.77 4.09
CA ASP A 144 0.52 8.74 4.67
C ASP A 144 1.95 8.42 4.23
N PRO A 145 2.67 9.33 3.53
CA PRO A 145 4.05 9.13 3.11
C PRO A 145 5.02 8.78 4.25
N ASP A 146 4.80 9.29 5.46
CA ASP A 146 5.65 8.95 6.62
C ASP A 146 5.48 7.47 7.00
N ASN A 147 4.27 6.92 6.92
CA ASN A 147 4.04 5.49 7.08
C ASN A 147 4.71 4.70 5.94
N GLY A 148 4.68 5.22 4.70
CA GLY A 148 5.40 4.64 3.57
C GLY A 148 6.90 4.47 3.83
N ARG A 149 7.54 5.41 4.52
CA ARG A 149 8.95 5.33 4.96
C ARG A 149 9.16 4.19 5.96
N VAL A 150 8.27 4.05 6.94
CA VAL A 150 8.31 2.98 7.94
C VAL A 150 8.13 1.61 7.28
N ILE A 151 7.17 1.50 6.36
CA ILE A 151 6.91 0.28 5.60
C ILE A 151 8.15 -0.11 4.77
N ALA A 152 8.73 0.82 4.01
CA ALA A 152 9.92 0.56 3.19
C ALA A 152 11.11 0.08 4.05
N LYS A 153 11.30 0.68 5.23
CA LYS A 153 12.32 0.23 6.20
C LYS A 153 12.06 -1.20 6.70
N SER A 154 10.80 -1.51 7.01
CA SER A 154 10.39 -2.84 7.46
C SER A 154 10.62 -3.89 6.36
N ILE A 155 10.32 -3.53 5.09
CA ILE A 155 10.59 -4.36 3.91
C ILE A 155 12.10 -4.61 3.76
N ALA A 156 12.95 -3.57 3.87
CA ALA A 156 14.41 -3.74 3.81
C ALA A 156 14.91 -4.73 4.86
N GLY A 157 14.40 -4.62 6.10
CA GLY A 157 14.72 -5.55 7.18
C GLY A 157 14.24 -6.99 6.90
N ALA A 158 13.05 -7.15 6.31
CA ALA A 158 12.53 -8.47 5.94
C ALA A 158 13.36 -9.12 4.82
N LEU A 159 13.68 -8.36 3.77
CA LEU A 159 14.53 -8.81 2.67
C LEU A 159 15.93 -9.20 3.17
N ALA A 160 16.53 -8.39 4.04
CA ALA A 160 17.84 -8.70 4.62
C ALA A 160 17.83 -9.96 5.53
N ARG A 161 16.68 -10.37 6.06
CA ARG A 161 16.54 -11.64 6.80
C ARG A 161 16.53 -12.85 5.88
N ILE A 162 15.81 -12.76 4.75
CA ILE A 162 15.66 -13.90 3.81
C ILE A 162 16.79 -13.98 2.79
N ALA A 163 17.49 -12.87 2.51
CA ALA A 163 18.63 -12.78 1.60
C ALA A 163 19.76 -11.95 2.24
N PRO A 164 20.44 -12.49 3.28
CA PRO A 164 21.42 -11.74 4.06
C PRO A 164 22.66 -11.31 3.27
N ALA A 165 22.99 -11.99 2.17
CA ALA A 165 24.10 -11.61 1.28
C ALA A 165 23.85 -10.27 0.57
N ASP A 166 22.59 -9.90 0.32
CA ASP A 166 22.20 -8.67 -0.36
C ASP A 166 21.79 -7.55 0.62
N ARG A 167 22.01 -7.71 1.93
CA ARG A 167 21.64 -6.73 2.97
C ARG A 167 22.04 -5.31 2.62
N ALA A 168 23.32 -5.08 2.30
CA ALA A 168 23.85 -3.75 2.01
C ALA A 168 23.17 -3.12 0.79
N TYR A 169 22.83 -3.92 -0.22
CA TYR A 169 22.07 -3.46 -1.39
C TYR A 169 20.68 -2.97 -0.99
N PHE A 170 19.93 -3.72 -0.18
CA PHE A 170 18.60 -3.32 0.27
C PHE A 170 18.63 -2.06 1.14
N GLU A 171 19.61 -1.95 2.04
CA GLU A 171 19.80 -0.77 2.90
C GLU A 171 20.12 0.48 2.06
N GLN A 172 20.98 0.38 1.05
CA GLN A 172 21.29 1.47 0.15
C GLN A 172 20.08 1.92 -0.67
N ARG A 173 19.33 0.98 -1.23
CA ARG A 173 18.12 1.30 -2.00
C ARG A 173 17.03 1.93 -1.12
N HIS A 174 16.84 1.42 0.09
CA HIS A 174 15.95 2.05 1.06
C HIS A 174 16.36 3.49 1.35
N ALA A 175 17.65 3.77 1.60
CA ALA A 175 18.13 5.12 1.86
C ALA A 175 17.90 6.07 0.66
N ASP A 176 18.08 5.59 -0.58
CA ASP A 176 17.77 6.38 -1.78
C ASP A 176 16.26 6.66 -1.90
N PHE A 177 15.43 5.65 -1.72
CA PHE A 177 13.98 5.83 -1.74
C PHE A 177 13.51 6.82 -0.67
N ASP A 178 14.00 6.68 0.58
CA ASP A 178 13.69 7.57 1.70
C ASP A 178 14.03 9.03 1.39
N ARG A 179 15.19 9.29 0.78
CA ARG A 179 15.60 10.62 0.33
C ARG A 179 14.62 11.18 -0.73
N ARG A 180 14.34 10.40 -1.79
CA ARG A 180 13.43 10.82 -2.86
C ARG A 180 12.01 11.08 -2.34
N LEU A 181 11.52 10.24 -1.44
CA LEU A 181 10.20 10.41 -0.83
C LEU A 181 10.16 11.66 0.07
N ALA A 182 11.21 11.95 0.83
CA ALA A 182 11.30 13.17 1.63
C ALA A 182 11.30 14.44 0.78
N GLU A 183 11.98 14.44 -0.37
CA GLU A 183 11.94 15.54 -1.33
C GLU A 183 10.57 15.71 -1.96
N ALA A 184 9.92 14.61 -2.35
CA ALA A 184 8.56 14.63 -2.89
C ALA A 184 7.56 15.15 -1.86
N GLN A 185 7.65 14.71 -0.62
CA GLN A 185 6.79 15.16 0.46
C GLN A 185 6.88 16.67 0.70
N LYS A 186 8.07 17.27 0.62
CA LYS A 186 8.23 18.74 0.70
C LYS A 186 7.44 19.44 -0.41
N ARG A 187 7.50 18.93 -1.65
CA ARG A 187 6.74 19.48 -2.78
C ARG A 187 5.23 19.39 -2.54
N TRP A 188 4.74 18.23 -2.09
CA TRP A 188 3.33 18.01 -1.81
C TRP A 188 2.81 18.90 -0.68
N MET A 189 3.56 19.01 0.41
CA MET A 189 3.19 19.90 1.54
C MET A 189 3.13 21.37 1.10
N THR A 190 4.08 21.82 0.25
CA THR A 190 4.06 23.18 -0.31
C THR A 190 2.84 23.40 -1.22
N ALA A 191 2.54 22.43 -2.10
CA ALA A 191 1.39 22.51 -3.01
C ALA A 191 0.05 22.52 -2.28
N MET A 192 -0.06 21.78 -1.18
CA MET A 192 -1.29 21.68 -0.37
C MET A 192 -1.44 22.80 0.67
N ALA A 193 -0.38 23.53 1.00
CA ALA A 193 -0.40 24.58 2.03
C ALA A 193 -1.54 25.62 1.86
N PRO A 194 -1.85 26.13 0.62
CA PRO A 194 -2.96 27.07 0.43
C PRO A 194 -4.34 26.48 0.72
N TYR A 195 -4.45 25.14 0.76
CA TYR A 195 -5.71 24.42 0.89
C TYR A 195 -5.89 23.76 2.26
N LYS A 196 -5.02 24.09 3.22
CA LYS A 196 -5.15 23.61 4.60
C LYS A 196 -6.52 23.96 5.19
N ALA A 197 -7.10 23.04 5.96
CA ALA A 197 -8.45 23.10 6.51
C ALA A 197 -9.58 23.21 5.45
N THR A 198 -9.29 22.86 4.18
CA THR A 198 -10.35 22.72 3.18
C THR A 198 -11.23 21.54 3.54
N LYS A 199 -12.54 21.82 3.63
CA LYS A 199 -13.55 20.82 3.92
C LYS A 199 -13.88 19.99 2.70
N VAL A 200 -13.91 18.66 2.89
CA VAL A 200 -14.26 17.68 1.85
C VAL A 200 -15.22 16.64 2.41
N VAL A 201 -15.88 15.92 1.51
CA VAL A 201 -16.59 14.67 1.80
C VAL A 201 -15.80 13.56 1.12
N THR A 202 -15.72 12.36 1.72
CA THR A 202 -15.15 11.18 1.05
C THR A 202 -16.24 10.11 0.86
N TYR A 203 -16.06 9.20 -0.11
CA TYR A 203 -17.03 8.13 -0.27
C TYR A 203 -16.91 7.14 0.88
N HIS A 204 -15.76 6.50 1.00
CA HIS A 204 -15.39 5.56 2.05
C HIS A 204 -14.36 6.19 3.03
N ARG A 205 -14.08 5.50 4.12
CA ARG A 205 -13.07 5.89 5.12
C ARG A 205 -11.64 5.47 4.73
N SER A 206 -11.29 5.58 3.44
CA SER A 206 -9.93 5.27 2.98
C SER A 206 -8.90 6.37 3.32
N TRP A 207 -9.34 7.60 3.51
CA TRP A 207 -8.49 8.80 3.45
C TRP A 207 -8.02 9.42 4.78
N PRO A 208 -8.28 8.89 5.99
CA PRO A 208 -7.93 9.59 7.23
C PRO A 208 -6.45 9.95 7.33
N ASN A 209 -5.55 9.01 7.01
CA ASN A 209 -4.11 9.23 7.03
C ASN A 209 -3.66 10.29 6.00
N PHE A 210 -4.24 10.27 4.81
CA PHE A 210 -3.99 11.26 3.76
C PHE A 210 -4.52 12.65 4.14
N THR A 211 -5.76 12.73 4.58
CA THR A 211 -6.40 14.01 4.90
C THR A 211 -5.77 14.67 6.12
N GLU A 212 -5.38 13.89 7.12
CA GLU A 212 -4.61 14.43 8.25
C GLU A 212 -3.23 14.93 7.81
N ARG A 213 -2.52 14.16 6.96
CA ARG A 213 -1.19 14.55 6.46
C ARG A 213 -1.22 15.87 5.71
N PHE A 214 -2.19 16.06 4.85
CA PHE A 214 -2.29 17.24 3.98
C PHE A 214 -3.22 18.33 4.51
N GLY A 215 -3.74 18.16 5.72
CA GLY A 215 -4.52 19.18 6.44
C GLY A 215 -5.91 19.43 5.86
N LEU A 216 -6.56 18.40 5.27
CA LEU A 216 -7.96 18.48 4.84
C LEU A 216 -8.90 18.11 6.00
N ASP A 217 -10.10 18.70 6.00
CA ASP A 217 -11.14 18.46 7.00
C ASP A 217 -12.28 17.62 6.39
N VAL A 218 -12.42 16.37 6.80
CA VAL A 218 -13.48 15.46 6.33
C VAL A 218 -14.73 15.69 7.19
N ILE A 219 -15.77 16.28 6.60
CA ILE A 219 -17.01 16.61 7.31
C ILE A 219 -18.09 15.53 7.25
N GLY A 220 -17.88 14.50 6.44
CA GLY A 220 -18.84 13.41 6.27
C GLY A 220 -18.42 12.42 5.20
N TYR A 221 -19.22 11.36 5.07
CA TYR A 221 -18.97 10.23 4.17
C TYR A 221 -20.21 9.96 3.34
N VAL A 222 -20.03 9.54 2.06
CA VAL A 222 -21.14 9.10 1.22
C VAL A 222 -21.74 7.80 1.77
N GLU A 223 -20.88 6.85 2.16
CA GLU A 223 -21.31 5.69 2.94
C GLU A 223 -21.63 6.11 4.39
N PRO A 224 -22.82 5.77 4.93
CA PRO A 224 -23.14 6.09 6.32
C PRO A 224 -22.25 5.33 7.31
N LYS A 225 -21.80 4.15 6.90
CA LYS A 225 -20.85 3.28 7.62
C LYS A 225 -20.03 2.51 6.59
N PRO A 226 -18.77 2.12 6.89
CA PRO A 226 -17.93 1.37 5.96
C PRO A 226 -18.64 0.13 5.41
N GLY A 227 -18.65 -0.04 4.08
CA GLY A 227 -19.28 -1.16 3.41
C GLY A 227 -20.82 -1.15 3.35
N ILE A 228 -21.48 -0.08 3.88
CA ILE A 228 -22.94 0.04 3.84
C ILE A 228 -23.33 1.12 2.83
N PRO A 229 -24.08 0.74 1.75
CA PRO A 229 -24.49 1.70 0.73
C PRO A 229 -25.32 2.85 1.29
N PRO A 230 -25.23 4.07 0.71
CA PRO A 230 -25.97 5.24 1.18
C PRO A 230 -27.49 5.06 0.99
N SER A 231 -28.24 5.37 2.06
CA SER A 231 -29.71 5.47 2.00
C SER A 231 -30.15 6.84 1.47
N PRO A 232 -31.39 6.98 0.96
CA PRO A 232 -31.93 8.28 0.57
C PRO A 232 -31.93 9.30 1.69
N SER A 233 -32.27 8.90 2.93
CA SER A 233 -32.27 9.80 4.11
C SER A 233 -30.87 10.31 4.41
N HIS A 234 -29.88 9.42 4.46
CA HIS A 234 -28.47 9.81 4.68
C HIS A 234 -27.95 10.76 3.58
N THR A 235 -28.33 10.48 2.31
CA THR A 235 -27.96 11.36 1.18
C THR A 235 -28.51 12.77 1.34
N ILE A 236 -29.79 12.90 1.77
CA ILE A 236 -30.42 14.21 2.03
C ILE A 236 -29.72 14.94 3.17
N GLU A 237 -29.43 14.25 4.27
CA GLU A 237 -28.71 14.81 5.42
C GLU A 237 -27.31 15.29 5.03
N LEU A 238 -26.57 14.49 4.26
CA LEU A 238 -25.22 14.84 3.78
C LEU A 238 -25.25 16.07 2.86
N ILE A 239 -26.22 16.15 1.94
CA ILE A 239 -26.42 17.33 1.09
C ILE A 239 -26.69 18.59 1.93
N ALA A 240 -27.56 18.48 2.94
CA ALA A 240 -27.86 19.59 3.83
C ALA A 240 -26.61 20.06 4.60
N GLU A 241 -25.82 19.13 5.11
CA GLU A 241 -24.58 19.41 5.81
C GLU A 241 -23.52 20.04 4.90
N MET A 242 -23.34 19.50 3.69
CA MET A 242 -22.43 20.10 2.71
C MET A 242 -22.82 21.52 2.33
N LYS A 243 -24.12 21.81 2.17
CA LYS A 243 -24.62 23.17 1.91
C LYS A 243 -24.35 24.11 3.09
N ARG A 244 -24.63 23.64 4.31
CA ARG A 244 -24.41 24.41 5.54
C ARG A 244 -22.95 24.78 5.72
N GLN A 245 -22.04 23.85 5.41
CA GLN A 245 -20.59 24.04 5.55
C GLN A 245 -19.91 24.52 4.27
N GLN A 246 -20.65 24.77 3.19
CA GLN A 246 -20.15 25.21 1.88
C GLN A 246 -19.13 24.25 1.24
N VAL A 247 -19.29 22.94 1.46
CA VAL A 247 -18.41 21.91 0.92
C VAL A 247 -18.75 21.65 -0.53
N LYS A 248 -17.72 21.64 -1.38
CA LYS A 248 -17.85 21.56 -2.84
C LYS A 248 -17.16 20.34 -3.46
N VAL A 249 -16.40 19.57 -2.70
CA VAL A 249 -15.59 18.47 -3.23
C VAL A 249 -15.91 17.16 -2.51
N ILE A 250 -16.17 16.12 -3.31
CA ILE A 250 -16.37 14.75 -2.86
C ILE A 250 -15.24 13.89 -3.42
N LEU A 251 -14.47 13.23 -2.55
CA LEU A 251 -13.40 12.31 -2.93
C LEU A 251 -13.99 10.90 -3.02
N VAL A 252 -13.74 10.21 -4.14
CA VAL A 252 -14.29 8.88 -4.43
C VAL A 252 -13.17 7.98 -4.95
N GLU A 253 -13.12 6.75 -4.51
CA GLU A 253 -12.22 5.72 -5.01
C GLU A 253 -12.75 5.17 -6.37
N PRO A 254 -11.87 4.71 -7.28
CA PRO A 254 -12.24 4.36 -8.66
C PRO A 254 -13.16 3.13 -8.78
N TYR A 255 -13.29 2.32 -7.75
CA TYR A 255 -14.12 1.13 -7.74
C TYR A 255 -15.54 1.35 -7.22
N PHE A 256 -15.90 2.55 -6.76
CA PHE A 256 -17.27 2.88 -6.36
C PHE A 256 -18.07 3.48 -7.53
N ASP A 257 -19.38 3.22 -7.50
CA ASP A 257 -20.34 3.82 -8.45
C ASP A 257 -20.46 5.33 -8.20
N LEU A 258 -20.36 6.09 -9.27
CA LEU A 258 -20.36 7.57 -9.19
C LEU A 258 -21.77 8.17 -9.19
N LYS A 259 -22.84 7.37 -9.41
CA LYS A 259 -24.21 7.89 -9.54
C LYS A 259 -24.67 8.68 -8.33
N THR A 260 -24.45 8.15 -7.13
CA THR A 260 -24.83 8.84 -5.88
C THR A 260 -23.91 10.04 -5.59
N PRO A 261 -22.56 9.93 -5.62
CA PRO A 261 -21.68 11.09 -5.47
C PRO A 261 -21.95 12.22 -6.46
N ASP A 262 -22.20 11.91 -7.73
CA ASP A 262 -22.53 12.92 -8.75
C ASP A 262 -23.86 13.62 -8.47
N SER A 263 -24.86 12.89 -7.96
CA SER A 263 -26.14 13.47 -7.56
C SER A 263 -25.94 14.45 -6.39
N ILE A 264 -25.16 14.08 -5.39
CA ILE A 264 -24.83 14.93 -4.25
C ILE A 264 -24.05 16.17 -4.72
N ALA A 265 -23.03 15.98 -5.55
CA ALA A 265 -22.22 17.08 -6.07
C ALA A 265 -23.06 18.09 -6.85
N ARG A 266 -23.96 17.65 -7.74
CA ARG A 266 -24.91 18.52 -8.45
C ARG A 266 -25.80 19.31 -7.50
N ALA A 267 -26.31 18.67 -6.43
CA ALA A 267 -27.19 19.33 -5.46
C ALA A 267 -26.53 20.44 -4.66
N VAL A 268 -25.19 20.40 -4.51
CA VAL A 268 -24.40 21.42 -3.80
C VAL A 268 -23.61 22.35 -4.73
N GLY A 269 -23.72 22.19 -6.06
CA GLY A 269 -22.89 22.90 -7.04
C GLY A 269 -21.40 22.61 -6.86
N GLY A 270 -21.08 21.37 -6.57
CA GLY A 270 -19.71 20.86 -6.31
C GLY A 270 -19.21 19.94 -7.41
N LYS A 271 -18.10 19.24 -7.11
CA LYS A 271 -17.45 18.27 -8.00
C LYS A 271 -17.15 16.95 -7.28
N VAL A 272 -17.28 15.85 -8.01
CA VAL A 272 -16.72 14.56 -7.65
C VAL A 272 -15.29 14.48 -8.17
N LEU A 273 -14.39 14.00 -7.33
CA LEU A 273 -12.98 13.81 -7.63
C LEU A 273 -12.62 12.35 -7.40
N VAL A 274 -12.31 11.63 -8.48
CA VAL A 274 -11.85 10.24 -8.38
C VAL A 274 -10.37 10.23 -8.08
N LEU A 275 -10.02 9.96 -6.82
CA LEU A 275 -8.65 9.80 -6.36
C LEU A 275 -8.25 8.32 -6.36
N SER A 276 -7.01 8.03 -6.71
CA SER A 276 -6.48 6.68 -6.62
C SER A 276 -6.01 6.38 -5.19
N PRO A 277 -6.58 5.39 -4.50
CA PRO A 277 -6.10 4.99 -3.18
C PRO A 277 -4.89 4.05 -3.26
N SER A 278 -4.55 3.55 -4.46
CA SER A 278 -3.49 2.56 -4.65
C SER A 278 -2.68 2.80 -5.92
N VAL A 279 -1.41 2.40 -5.86
CA VAL A 279 -0.50 2.31 -7.01
C VAL A 279 -1.14 1.46 -8.11
N GLY A 280 -1.07 1.92 -9.35
CA GLY A 280 -1.68 1.24 -10.50
C GLY A 280 -3.21 1.28 -10.54
N GLY A 281 -3.85 2.07 -9.68
CA GLY A 281 -5.29 2.35 -9.78
C GLY A 281 -5.63 3.22 -10.99
N VAL A 282 -4.68 4.03 -11.39
CA VAL A 282 -4.67 4.80 -12.66
C VAL A 282 -3.28 4.66 -13.30
N LYS A 283 -3.21 4.84 -14.63
CA LYS A 283 -1.94 4.70 -15.37
C LYS A 283 -0.88 5.75 -14.98
N GLU A 284 -1.31 6.90 -14.50
CA GLU A 284 -0.48 8.02 -14.06
C GLU A 284 0.16 7.78 -12.68
N ALA A 285 -0.24 6.74 -11.97
CA ALA A 285 0.27 6.36 -10.66
C ALA A 285 0.97 4.98 -10.69
N PRO A 286 2.07 4.81 -11.47
CA PRO A 286 2.74 3.51 -11.62
C PRO A 286 3.58 3.10 -10.41
N ASP A 287 3.89 4.01 -9.50
CA ASP A 287 4.68 3.78 -8.29
C ASP A 287 4.17 4.62 -7.11
N TYR A 288 4.75 4.38 -5.93
CA TYR A 288 4.30 4.99 -4.68
C TYR A 288 4.45 6.52 -4.67
N ILE A 289 5.51 7.08 -5.24
CA ILE A 289 5.70 8.54 -5.33
C ILE A 289 4.72 9.13 -6.34
N ALA A 290 4.60 8.50 -7.50
CA ALA A 290 3.68 8.94 -8.55
C ALA A 290 2.20 8.90 -8.10
N LEU A 291 1.82 8.00 -7.20
CA LEU A 291 0.48 7.96 -6.61
C LEU A 291 0.15 9.28 -5.89
N PHE A 292 1.06 9.79 -5.08
CA PHE A 292 0.86 11.08 -4.40
C PHE A 292 0.98 12.26 -5.36
N ASP A 293 1.92 12.23 -6.30
CA ASP A 293 2.03 13.27 -7.33
C ASP A 293 0.70 13.41 -8.10
N TYR A 294 0.11 12.30 -8.53
CA TYR A 294 -1.19 12.29 -9.20
C TYR A 294 -2.30 12.88 -8.32
N ASN A 295 -2.48 12.34 -7.11
CA ASN A 295 -3.56 12.75 -6.23
C ASN A 295 -3.45 14.23 -5.80
N ILE A 296 -2.25 14.70 -5.47
CA ILE A 296 -2.02 16.09 -5.07
C ILE A 296 -2.25 17.06 -6.23
N ASN A 297 -1.77 16.72 -7.44
CA ASN A 297 -2.00 17.54 -8.62
C ASN A 297 -3.50 17.64 -8.95
N LEU A 298 -4.23 16.54 -8.85
CA LEU A 298 -5.66 16.51 -9.11
C LEU A 298 -6.44 17.31 -8.07
N LEU A 299 -6.10 17.19 -6.78
CA LEU A 299 -6.69 17.96 -5.70
C LEU A 299 -6.44 19.47 -5.86
N THR A 300 -5.19 19.88 -6.03
CA THR A 300 -4.82 21.30 -6.11
C THR A 300 -5.46 21.97 -7.32
N SER A 301 -5.48 21.29 -8.48
CA SER A 301 -6.15 21.81 -9.67
C SER A 301 -7.66 21.97 -9.48
N THR A 302 -8.30 21.01 -8.80
CA THR A 302 -9.73 21.06 -8.51
C THR A 302 -10.06 22.13 -7.47
N PHE A 303 -9.29 22.23 -6.39
CA PHE A 303 -9.48 23.28 -5.38
C PHE A 303 -9.33 24.67 -5.97
N LYS A 304 -8.33 24.88 -6.83
CA LYS A 304 -8.16 26.14 -7.55
C LYS A 304 -9.42 26.52 -8.35
N GLN A 305 -10.01 25.56 -9.07
CA GLN A 305 -11.22 25.80 -9.86
C GLN A 305 -12.47 26.05 -9.01
N VAL A 306 -12.64 25.30 -7.91
CA VAL A 306 -13.88 25.30 -7.13
C VAL A 306 -13.88 26.38 -6.04
N LEU A 307 -12.70 26.71 -5.48
CA LEU A 307 -12.54 27.66 -4.39
C LEU A 307 -12.03 29.03 -4.85
N GLY A 308 -11.59 29.16 -6.11
CA GLY A 308 -11.11 30.43 -6.69
C GLY A 308 -9.79 30.93 -6.07
N ARG A 309 -8.95 30.01 -5.57
CA ARG A 309 -7.69 30.35 -4.87
C ARG A 309 -6.61 29.28 -5.07
#